data_d1e5d904ad8f9c97da4af347b55eaeab
#
_entry.id   d1e5d904ad8f9c97da4af347b55eaeab
#
_cell.length_a   1.000
_cell.length_b   1.000
_cell.length_c   1.000
_cell.angle_alpha   90.00
_cell.angle_beta   90.00
_cell.angle_gamma   90.00
#
_symmetry.space_group_name_H-M   'P 1'
#
loop_
_entity.id
_entity.type
_entity.pdbx_description
1 polymer ?
#
loop_
_entity_poly.entity_id
_entity_poly.type
_entity_poly.pdbx_seq_one_letter_code
_entity_poly.pdbx_strand_id
1 'polypeptide(L)'
;MGIGKLSSAQGVSMDLKEFFPESGHIQRLYCDRCNGHLDLVFDDFFETVSGVEISISGLPTLHCPKCNEKYLPDDSRFAVIHLHEQATKMSSDIVKVTRHKTNQNFGFGTVPFIYDSDDYKYIPGLKRAGDQGFLTPVFFNREVLLKYDSSPTYRLSFASTTYGEIRRGDDFSMPFGLNGNGKVVMWLGDIARLPETEQYYLRSENIESDHSIGSEFYDGQIESVFTALSKEDDLFKARSEFLEACFKKFGSKVAHLDKEVFDLSVTFNAPIVDTDKERRHVADTLNKIYLESFDNKVLGAVVKNLGGDPKSLGSIKRLQKFIELSCPTLDASTIMNPFYILYDLRVAYSHLGSDESGEEKLQYVSVRLGIKPDSGLMEIYPSLIEKLHESFTKLTKAL
;
A
#
# COMPACT_ATOMS: atom_id res chain seq x y z
N MET A 1 12.99 -23.54 -0.87
CA MET A 1 13.85 -23.82 -2.03
C MET A 1 12.97 -24.37 -3.16
N GLY A 2 13.08 -23.82 -4.36
CA GLY A 2 12.61 -24.48 -5.57
C GLY A 2 11.17 -24.31 -5.99
N ILE A 3 10.68 -23.06 -6.10
CA ILE A 3 9.61 -22.75 -7.07
C ILE A 3 10.22 -22.95 -8.46
N GLY A 4 9.50 -23.60 -9.41
CA GLY A 4 9.97 -23.82 -10.77
C GLY A 4 10.39 -22.52 -11.47
N LYS A 5 11.66 -22.19 -11.32
CA LYS A 5 12.26 -20.99 -11.90
C LYS A 5 12.41 -21.18 -13.41
N LEU A 6 11.81 -20.33 -14.21
CA LEU A 6 12.05 -20.31 -15.65
C LEU A 6 13.45 -19.70 -15.90
N SER A 7 14.38 -20.54 -16.30
CA SER A 7 15.72 -20.09 -16.72
C SER A 7 15.64 -19.51 -18.13
N SER A 8 16.02 -18.26 -18.31
CA SER A 8 16.06 -17.55 -19.61
C SER A 8 17.26 -17.93 -20.51
N ALA A 9 17.90 -19.07 -20.30
CA ALA A 9 19.01 -19.52 -21.13
C ALA A 9 18.47 -20.26 -22.37
N GLN A 10 18.43 -19.60 -23.51
CA GLN A 10 18.10 -20.21 -24.80
C GLN A 10 18.98 -21.45 -25.05
N GLY A 11 18.34 -22.61 -25.23
CA GLY A 11 19.00 -23.83 -25.73
C GLY A 11 19.34 -24.92 -24.72
N VAL A 12 18.93 -24.81 -23.45
CA VAL A 12 19.09 -25.90 -22.47
C VAL A 12 17.76 -26.64 -22.33
N SER A 13 17.75 -27.96 -22.64
CA SER A 13 16.58 -28.81 -22.40
C SER A 13 16.30 -28.90 -20.89
N MET A 14 15.09 -28.56 -20.49
CA MET A 14 14.64 -28.71 -19.10
C MET A 14 14.28 -30.17 -18.81
N ASP A 15 14.56 -30.66 -17.60
CA ASP A 15 14.07 -31.97 -17.19
C ASP A 15 12.60 -31.87 -16.78
N LEU A 16 11.76 -32.78 -17.26
CA LEU A 16 10.34 -32.87 -16.88
C LEU A 16 10.16 -32.92 -15.36
N LYS A 17 11.11 -33.48 -14.62
CA LYS A 17 11.08 -33.55 -13.15
C LYS A 17 11.07 -32.19 -12.46
N GLU A 18 11.61 -31.15 -13.10
CA GLU A 18 11.64 -29.79 -12.55
C GLU A 18 10.25 -29.16 -12.48
N PHE A 19 9.29 -29.69 -13.25
CA PHE A 19 7.90 -29.20 -13.23
C PHE A 19 7.06 -29.83 -12.13
N PHE A 20 7.49 -30.95 -11.51
CA PHE A 20 6.73 -31.53 -10.41
C PHE A 20 6.95 -30.73 -9.12
N PRO A 21 5.87 -30.32 -8.43
CA PRO A 21 6.00 -29.68 -7.12
C PRO A 21 6.68 -30.64 -6.12
N GLU A 22 7.56 -30.11 -5.28
CA GLU A 22 8.11 -30.89 -4.17
C GLU A 22 6.98 -31.28 -3.20
N SER A 23 7.04 -32.50 -2.65
CA SER A 23 6.04 -32.99 -1.70
C SER A 23 5.93 -32.08 -0.48
N GLY A 24 4.72 -31.57 -0.20
CA GLY A 24 4.45 -30.66 0.90
C GLY A 24 4.81 -29.21 0.62
N HIS A 25 5.23 -28.86 -0.60
CA HIS A 25 5.45 -27.49 -0.99
C HIS A 25 4.11 -26.76 -1.17
N ILE A 26 3.98 -25.58 -0.54
CA ILE A 26 2.87 -24.66 -0.75
C ILE A 26 3.43 -23.45 -1.51
N GLN A 27 2.93 -23.25 -2.71
CA GLN A 27 3.30 -22.07 -3.50
C GLN A 27 2.71 -20.80 -2.85
N ARG A 28 3.56 -19.79 -2.73
CA ARG A 28 3.20 -18.46 -2.20
C ARG A 28 3.33 -17.41 -3.27
N LEU A 29 2.69 -16.26 -3.04
CA LEU A 29 2.74 -15.12 -3.96
C LEU A 29 3.99 -14.24 -3.72
N TYR A 30 5.12 -14.84 -3.35
CA TYR A 30 6.36 -14.11 -3.09
C TYR A 30 7.50 -14.58 -3.97
N CYS A 31 8.32 -13.63 -4.37
CA CYS A 31 9.55 -13.87 -5.11
C CYS A 31 10.65 -14.42 -4.18
N ASP A 32 11.23 -15.57 -4.49
CA ASP A 32 12.31 -16.18 -3.70
C ASP A 32 13.57 -15.30 -3.65
N ARG A 33 13.78 -14.45 -4.67
CA ARG A 33 14.98 -13.62 -4.77
C ARG A 33 14.91 -12.34 -3.94
N CYS A 34 13.77 -11.64 -3.96
CA CYS A 34 13.64 -10.32 -3.35
C CYS A 34 12.49 -10.19 -2.36
N ASN A 35 11.76 -11.28 -2.12
CA ASN A 35 10.59 -11.34 -1.24
C ASN A 35 9.48 -10.31 -1.60
N GLY A 36 9.44 -9.83 -2.85
CA GLY A 36 8.35 -9.00 -3.34
C GLY A 36 7.18 -9.85 -3.81
N HIS A 37 5.97 -9.30 -3.79
CA HIS A 37 4.81 -9.97 -4.36
C HIS A 37 4.98 -10.20 -5.86
N LEU A 38 4.35 -11.26 -6.36
CA LEU A 38 4.31 -11.65 -7.76
C LEU A 38 2.98 -11.23 -8.38
N ASP A 39 3.01 -10.80 -9.64
CA ASP A 39 1.83 -10.50 -10.43
C ASP A 39 1.56 -11.64 -11.40
N LEU A 40 0.28 -11.98 -11.64
CA LEU A 40 -0.10 -12.95 -12.64
C LEU A 40 -0.06 -12.28 -14.02
N VAL A 41 0.67 -12.90 -14.95
CA VAL A 41 0.75 -12.48 -16.35
C VAL A 41 0.52 -13.68 -17.28
N PHE A 42 0.25 -13.43 -18.54
CA PHE A 42 0.03 -14.48 -19.56
C PHE A 42 1.14 -14.38 -20.60
N ASP A 43 2.16 -15.22 -20.43
CA ASP A 43 3.34 -15.25 -21.30
C ASP A 43 3.29 -16.42 -22.29
N ASP A 44 4.00 -16.29 -23.40
CA ASP A 44 4.28 -17.41 -24.27
C ASP A 44 5.41 -18.26 -23.70
N PHE A 45 5.20 -19.57 -23.68
CA PHE A 45 6.15 -20.56 -23.21
C PHE A 45 6.68 -21.38 -24.40
N PHE A 46 8.00 -21.37 -24.59
CA PHE A 46 8.68 -22.10 -25.69
C PHE A 46 9.92 -22.79 -25.13
N GLU A 47 9.80 -24.03 -24.73
CA GLU A 47 10.92 -24.78 -24.15
C GLU A 47 10.95 -26.22 -24.67
N THR A 48 12.17 -26.79 -24.70
CA THR A 48 12.35 -28.23 -24.90
C THR A 48 12.36 -28.91 -23.53
N VAL A 49 11.38 -29.76 -23.27
CA VAL A 49 11.22 -30.47 -22.00
C VAL A 49 11.46 -31.96 -22.24
N SER A 50 12.52 -32.52 -21.69
CA SER A 50 12.91 -33.93 -21.84
C SER A 50 12.80 -34.46 -23.27
N GLY A 51 13.23 -33.64 -24.25
CA GLY A 51 13.27 -34.01 -25.67
C GLY A 51 12.01 -33.67 -26.47
N VAL A 52 10.98 -33.11 -25.85
CA VAL A 52 9.75 -32.63 -26.52
C VAL A 52 9.74 -31.11 -26.57
N GLU A 53 9.57 -30.53 -27.77
CA GLU A 53 9.36 -29.08 -27.93
C GLU A 53 7.93 -28.71 -27.56
N ILE A 54 7.76 -27.96 -26.48
CA ILE A 54 6.45 -27.51 -25.98
C ILE A 54 6.30 -26.02 -26.21
N SER A 55 5.27 -25.65 -26.94
CA SER A 55 4.91 -24.26 -27.23
C SER A 55 3.49 -24.00 -26.74
N ILE A 56 3.35 -23.08 -25.77
CA ILE A 56 2.05 -22.68 -25.21
C ILE A 56 1.92 -21.17 -25.31
N SER A 57 0.98 -20.69 -26.12
CA SER A 57 0.69 -19.26 -26.15
C SER A 57 -0.24 -18.86 -25.02
N GLY A 58 0.16 -17.84 -24.25
CA GLY A 58 -0.61 -17.28 -23.14
C GLY A 58 -0.63 -18.17 -21.89
N LEU A 59 0.48 -18.85 -21.57
CA LEU A 59 0.59 -19.63 -20.33
C LEU A 59 0.58 -18.70 -19.12
N PRO A 60 -0.28 -18.93 -18.09
CA PRO A 60 -0.23 -18.18 -16.85
C PRO A 60 1.13 -18.32 -16.15
N THR A 61 1.73 -17.20 -15.82
CA THR A 61 3.07 -17.09 -15.23
C THR A 61 3.03 -16.05 -14.11
N LEU A 62 3.78 -16.25 -13.04
CA LEU A 62 3.92 -15.29 -11.96
C LEU A 62 5.22 -14.51 -12.16
N HIS A 63 5.13 -13.20 -12.26
CA HIS A 63 6.26 -12.28 -12.45
C HIS A 63 6.52 -11.44 -11.21
N CYS A 64 7.79 -11.24 -10.91
CA CYS A 64 8.21 -10.28 -9.90
C CYS A 64 8.43 -8.89 -10.54
N PRO A 65 7.63 -7.87 -10.21
CA PRO A 65 7.81 -6.53 -10.78
C PRO A 65 9.10 -5.83 -10.30
N LYS A 66 9.73 -6.33 -9.20
CA LYS A 66 10.95 -5.74 -8.64
C LYS A 66 12.24 -6.27 -9.27
N CYS A 67 12.31 -7.57 -9.60
CA CYS A 67 13.56 -8.19 -10.06
C CYS A 67 13.41 -9.02 -11.34
N ASN A 68 12.24 -9.03 -11.96
CA ASN A 68 11.89 -9.73 -13.20
C ASN A 68 12.04 -11.27 -13.15
N GLU A 69 12.12 -11.86 -11.95
CA GLU A 69 12.08 -13.32 -11.82
C GLU A 69 10.69 -13.84 -12.23
N LYS A 70 10.67 -15.02 -12.85
CA LYS A 70 9.46 -15.66 -13.36
C LYS A 70 9.27 -17.04 -12.74
N TYR A 71 8.03 -17.36 -12.43
CA TYR A 71 7.63 -18.63 -11.82
C TYR A 71 6.39 -19.19 -12.52
N LEU A 72 6.22 -20.49 -12.54
CA LEU A 72 5.00 -21.13 -13.03
C LEU A 72 4.05 -21.43 -11.87
N PRO A 73 2.80 -20.98 -11.91
CA PRO A 73 1.76 -21.50 -11.02
C PRO A 73 1.64 -23.03 -11.16
N ASP A 74 1.21 -23.69 -10.10
CA ASP A 74 1.11 -25.16 -10.10
C ASP A 74 0.21 -25.68 -11.25
N ASP A 75 -0.92 -25.05 -11.51
CA ASP A 75 -1.79 -25.42 -12.63
C ASP A 75 -1.10 -25.26 -14.01
N SER A 76 -0.19 -24.29 -14.17
CA SER A 76 0.62 -24.13 -15.38
C SER A 76 1.71 -25.19 -15.49
N ARG A 77 2.34 -25.57 -14.37
CA ARG A 77 3.31 -26.68 -14.33
C ARG A 77 2.64 -28.00 -14.74
N PHE A 78 1.45 -28.29 -14.18
CA PHE A 78 0.69 -29.47 -14.57
C PHE A 78 0.25 -29.45 -16.04
N ALA A 79 -0.05 -28.28 -16.61
CA ALA A 79 -0.34 -28.19 -18.04
C ALA A 79 0.85 -28.58 -18.91
N VAL A 80 2.08 -28.16 -18.57
CA VAL A 80 3.31 -28.55 -19.26
C VAL A 80 3.54 -30.07 -19.12
N ILE A 81 3.42 -30.63 -17.91
CA ILE A 81 3.55 -32.07 -17.67
C ILE A 81 2.57 -32.86 -18.53
N HIS A 82 1.29 -32.46 -18.52
CA HIS A 82 0.25 -33.13 -19.27
C HIS A 82 0.50 -33.10 -20.78
N LEU A 83 0.92 -31.97 -21.33
CA LEU A 83 1.26 -31.84 -22.74
C LEU A 83 2.46 -32.70 -23.13
N HIS A 84 3.49 -32.78 -22.28
CA HIS A 84 4.62 -33.67 -22.49
C HIS A 84 4.18 -35.14 -22.52
N GLU A 85 3.35 -35.57 -21.56
CA GLU A 85 2.81 -36.93 -21.54
C GLU A 85 1.96 -37.25 -22.78
N GLN A 86 1.15 -36.30 -23.24
CA GLN A 86 0.35 -36.48 -24.48
C GLN A 86 1.25 -36.63 -25.69
N ALA A 87 2.26 -35.76 -25.86
CA ALA A 87 3.24 -35.85 -26.95
C ALA A 87 3.94 -37.21 -26.95
N THR A 88 4.42 -37.67 -25.81
CA THR A 88 5.09 -38.94 -25.66
C THR A 88 4.18 -40.12 -26.08
N LYS A 89 2.91 -40.10 -25.63
CA LYS A 89 1.91 -41.11 -26.03
C LYS A 89 1.63 -41.12 -27.54
N MET A 90 1.71 -39.96 -28.17
CA MET A 90 1.48 -39.82 -29.64
C MET A 90 2.79 -40.01 -30.43
N SER A 91 3.93 -40.27 -29.79
CA SER A 91 5.25 -40.32 -30.42
C SER A 91 5.57 -39.04 -31.20
N SER A 92 5.21 -37.90 -30.67
CA SER A 92 5.45 -36.57 -31.24
C SER A 92 6.53 -35.85 -30.47
N ASP A 93 7.47 -35.28 -31.20
CA ASP A 93 8.56 -34.46 -30.57
C ASP A 93 8.16 -33.00 -30.45
N ILE A 94 6.98 -32.60 -30.90
CA ILE A 94 6.51 -31.20 -30.90
C ILE A 94 5.05 -31.13 -30.46
N VAL A 95 4.73 -30.22 -29.54
CA VAL A 95 3.38 -29.86 -29.13
C VAL A 95 3.21 -28.34 -29.19
N LYS A 96 2.17 -27.87 -29.89
CA LYS A 96 1.81 -26.45 -29.95
C LYS A 96 0.34 -26.28 -29.55
N VAL A 97 0.10 -25.45 -28.51
CA VAL A 97 -1.24 -25.13 -28.03
C VAL A 97 -1.37 -23.63 -27.79
N THR A 98 -2.57 -23.12 -27.99
CA THR A 98 -2.94 -21.77 -27.58
C THR A 98 -3.93 -21.92 -26.44
N ARG A 99 -3.65 -21.24 -25.34
CA ARG A 99 -4.58 -21.21 -24.22
C ARG A 99 -5.85 -20.46 -24.63
N HIS A 100 -6.99 -21.05 -24.36
CA HIS A 100 -8.27 -20.35 -24.45
C HIS A 100 -8.68 -19.88 -23.06
N LYS A 101 -8.95 -18.58 -22.91
CA LYS A 101 -9.50 -18.01 -21.68
C LYS A 101 -10.87 -18.63 -21.43
N THR A 102 -11.03 -19.25 -20.27
CA THR A 102 -12.32 -19.78 -19.83
C THR A 102 -12.90 -18.81 -18.80
N ASN A 103 -13.91 -18.03 -19.18
CA ASN A 103 -14.62 -17.21 -18.21
C ASN A 103 -15.56 -18.11 -17.38
N GLN A 104 -15.17 -18.40 -16.16
CA GLN A 104 -16.02 -19.11 -15.22
C GLN A 104 -16.87 -18.10 -14.45
N ASN A 105 -18.19 -18.27 -14.50
CA ASN A 105 -19.10 -17.50 -13.65
C ASN A 105 -19.26 -18.22 -12.31
N PHE A 106 -18.94 -17.50 -11.23
CA PHE A 106 -19.21 -17.96 -9.87
C PHE A 106 -20.56 -17.45 -9.42
N GLY A 107 -21.35 -18.31 -8.74
CA GLY A 107 -22.73 -18.02 -8.34
C GLY A 107 -22.84 -17.13 -7.10
N PHE A 108 -22.00 -16.10 -6.97
CA PHE A 108 -22.03 -15.17 -5.84
C PHE A 108 -22.76 -13.89 -6.21
N GLY A 109 -23.76 -13.53 -5.37
CA GLY A 109 -24.50 -12.28 -5.47
C GLY A 109 -25.49 -12.22 -6.62
N THR A 110 -26.34 -11.21 -6.60
CA THR A 110 -27.32 -10.92 -7.64
C THR A 110 -26.84 -9.88 -8.64
N VAL A 111 -25.81 -9.08 -8.25
CA VAL A 111 -25.20 -8.03 -9.07
C VAL A 111 -24.01 -8.60 -9.85
N PRO A 112 -24.00 -8.49 -11.20
CA PRO A 112 -22.89 -9.00 -12.02
C PRO A 112 -21.67 -8.09 -11.92
N PHE A 113 -20.61 -8.56 -11.26
CA PHE A 113 -19.31 -7.89 -11.21
C PHE A 113 -18.42 -8.32 -12.38
N ILE A 114 -17.53 -7.42 -12.80
CA ILE A 114 -16.42 -7.73 -13.70
C ILE A 114 -15.30 -8.31 -12.84
N TYR A 115 -14.83 -9.50 -13.18
CA TYR A 115 -13.67 -10.15 -12.57
C TYR A 115 -13.03 -11.11 -13.57
N ASP A 116 -11.81 -11.54 -13.30
CA ASP A 116 -11.14 -12.60 -14.06
C ASP A 116 -11.08 -13.90 -13.23
N SER A 117 -11.73 -14.94 -13.72
CA SER A 117 -11.70 -16.25 -13.05
C SER A 117 -10.31 -16.90 -13.05
N ASP A 118 -9.40 -16.45 -13.92
CA ASP A 118 -8.04 -16.92 -13.95
C ASP A 118 -7.22 -16.44 -12.72
N ASP A 119 -7.55 -15.27 -12.17
CA ASP A 119 -6.94 -14.82 -10.92
C ASP A 119 -7.19 -15.83 -9.79
N TYR A 120 -8.44 -16.25 -9.63
CA TYR A 120 -8.81 -17.26 -8.63
C TYR A 120 -8.10 -18.60 -8.88
N LYS A 121 -7.93 -18.97 -10.15
CA LYS A 121 -7.36 -20.26 -10.54
C LYS A 121 -5.84 -20.32 -10.39
N TYR A 122 -5.14 -19.27 -10.79
CA TYR A 122 -3.68 -19.29 -10.95
C TYR A 122 -2.90 -18.52 -9.90
N ILE A 123 -3.56 -17.61 -9.16
CA ILE A 123 -2.89 -16.91 -8.05
C ILE A 123 -2.86 -17.86 -6.82
N PRO A 124 -1.67 -18.08 -6.23
CA PRO A 124 -1.51 -18.98 -5.11
C PRO A 124 -2.43 -18.64 -3.92
N GLY A 125 -2.97 -19.65 -3.28
CA GLY A 125 -3.77 -19.52 -2.06
C GLY A 125 -5.24 -19.10 -2.25
N LEU A 126 -5.66 -18.66 -3.45
CA LEU A 126 -7.05 -18.24 -3.70
C LEU A 126 -7.98 -19.43 -3.92
N LYS A 127 -7.51 -20.43 -4.68
CA LYS A 127 -8.28 -21.64 -4.96
C LYS A 127 -8.28 -22.57 -3.76
N ARG A 128 -9.39 -22.68 -3.10
CA ARG A 128 -9.59 -23.56 -1.93
C ARG A 128 -10.66 -24.60 -2.21
N ALA A 129 -10.49 -25.79 -1.61
CA ALA A 129 -11.47 -26.84 -1.71
C ALA A 129 -12.79 -26.39 -1.08
N GLY A 130 -13.87 -26.40 -1.87
CA GLY A 130 -15.24 -26.11 -1.39
C GLY A 130 -15.66 -24.65 -1.43
N ASP A 131 -14.80 -23.67 -1.68
CA ASP A 131 -15.18 -22.25 -1.72
C ASP A 131 -15.67 -21.76 -3.09
N GLN A 132 -15.47 -22.51 -4.14
CA GLN A 132 -16.00 -22.31 -5.50
C GLN A 132 -15.93 -20.88 -6.02
N GLY A 133 -14.82 -20.19 -5.81
CA GLY A 133 -14.61 -18.82 -6.28
C GLY A 133 -14.87 -17.71 -5.25
N PHE A 134 -15.07 -18.06 -3.97
CA PHE A 134 -15.27 -17.06 -2.91
C PHE A 134 -14.14 -16.01 -2.88
N LEU A 135 -12.89 -16.43 -2.98
CA LEU A 135 -11.71 -15.59 -2.98
C LEU A 135 -11.34 -15.02 -4.36
N THR A 136 -12.29 -14.98 -5.30
CA THR A 136 -12.06 -14.30 -6.58
C THR A 136 -11.86 -12.81 -6.33
N PRO A 137 -10.73 -12.21 -6.73
CA PRO A 137 -10.51 -10.79 -6.55
C PRO A 137 -11.40 -9.98 -7.51
N VAL A 138 -12.03 -8.96 -6.98
CA VAL A 138 -12.80 -7.96 -7.72
C VAL A 138 -12.12 -6.62 -7.54
N PHE A 139 -11.86 -5.93 -8.64
CA PHE A 139 -11.09 -4.69 -8.67
C PHE A 139 -11.99 -3.49 -8.84
N PHE A 140 -11.62 -2.40 -8.18
CA PHE A 140 -12.36 -1.14 -8.20
C PHE A 140 -11.40 0.04 -8.36
N ASN A 141 -11.92 1.13 -8.94
CA ASN A 141 -11.27 2.41 -8.83
C ASN A 141 -11.17 2.81 -7.34
N ARG A 142 -10.12 3.55 -6.99
CA ARG A 142 -9.89 3.97 -5.60
C ARG A 142 -11.01 4.87 -5.07
N GLU A 143 -11.69 5.57 -5.98
CA GLU A 143 -12.85 6.43 -5.72
C GLU A 143 -14.02 5.70 -5.03
N VAL A 144 -14.09 4.36 -5.14
CA VAL A 144 -15.08 3.54 -4.43
C VAL A 144 -15.06 3.79 -2.92
N LEU A 145 -13.92 4.16 -2.37
CA LEU A 145 -13.75 4.44 -0.93
C LEU A 145 -14.32 5.80 -0.50
N LEU A 146 -14.53 6.74 -1.42
CA LEU A 146 -14.98 8.11 -1.09
C LEU A 146 -16.34 8.15 -0.40
N LYS A 147 -17.28 7.28 -0.78
CA LYS A 147 -18.56 7.16 -0.09
C LYS A 147 -18.37 6.83 1.40
N TYR A 148 -17.47 5.92 1.68
CA TYR A 148 -17.26 5.38 3.02
C TYR A 148 -16.44 6.33 3.89
N ASP A 149 -15.51 7.06 3.29
CA ASP A 149 -14.70 8.07 3.96
C ASP A 149 -15.52 9.33 4.31
N SER A 150 -16.37 9.77 3.39
CA SER A 150 -17.15 11.02 3.58
C SER A 150 -18.46 10.85 4.34
N SER A 151 -18.96 9.64 4.53
CA SER A 151 -20.24 9.39 5.15
C SER A 151 -20.12 9.18 6.66
N PRO A 152 -20.90 9.90 7.50
CA PRO A 152 -20.89 9.70 8.95
C PRO A 152 -21.47 8.34 9.38
N THR A 153 -22.10 7.61 8.47
CA THR A 153 -22.71 6.29 8.74
C THR A 153 -21.66 5.17 8.70
N TYR A 154 -20.59 5.38 7.96
CA TYR A 154 -19.52 4.40 7.81
C TYR A 154 -18.25 4.87 8.52
N ARG A 155 -17.41 3.92 8.86
CA ARG A 155 -16.04 4.14 9.30
C ARG A 155 -15.12 3.43 8.33
N LEU A 156 -14.33 4.21 7.60
CA LEU A 156 -13.20 3.70 6.83
C LEU A 156 -11.96 3.74 7.74
N SER A 157 -11.22 2.66 7.81
CA SER A 157 -9.97 2.60 8.59
C SER A 157 -8.96 1.70 7.89
N PHE A 158 -7.67 2.02 8.04
CA PHE A 158 -6.56 1.22 7.56
C PHE A 158 -5.88 0.55 8.75
N ALA A 159 -5.82 -0.79 8.72
CA ALA A 159 -5.07 -1.57 9.69
C ALA A 159 -3.55 -1.53 9.39
N SER A 160 -3.20 -1.30 8.12
CA SER A 160 -1.84 -1.12 7.63
C SER A 160 -1.88 -0.27 6.35
N THR A 161 -0.72 -0.06 5.70
CA THR A 161 -0.65 0.83 4.51
C THR A 161 -1.56 0.38 3.36
N THR A 162 -1.74 -0.93 3.17
CA THR A 162 -2.50 -1.49 2.04
C THR A 162 -3.62 -2.44 2.44
N TYR A 163 -3.95 -2.51 3.73
CA TYR A 163 -5.06 -3.30 4.25
C TYR A 163 -6.02 -2.41 5.03
N GLY A 164 -7.22 -2.27 4.54
CA GLY A 164 -8.29 -1.47 5.16
C GLY A 164 -9.56 -2.24 5.41
N GLU A 165 -10.46 -1.60 6.13
CA GLU A 165 -11.77 -2.11 6.48
C GLU A 165 -12.81 -0.98 6.46
N ILE A 166 -13.98 -1.30 5.92
CA ILE A 166 -15.16 -0.44 5.95
C ILE A 166 -16.12 -1.04 6.97
N ARG A 167 -16.53 -0.26 7.98
CA ARG A 167 -17.49 -0.68 9.00
C ARG A 167 -18.73 0.20 9.03
N ARG A 168 -19.87 -0.40 9.39
CA ARG A 168 -21.09 0.31 9.74
C ARG A 168 -21.73 -0.39 10.95
N GLY A 169 -21.59 0.20 12.14
CA GLY A 169 -21.97 -0.43 13.40
C GLY A 169 -21.26 -1.77 13.60
N ASP A 170 -21.94 -2.72 14.23
CA ASP A 170 -21.43 -4.07 14.48
C ASP A 170 -21.86 -5.07 13.38
N ASP A 171 -22.78 -4.67 12.50
CA ASP A 171 -23.43 -5.56 11.54
C ASP A 171 -22.75 -5.61 10.17
N PHE A 172 -21.89 -4.66 9.87
CA PHE A 172 -21.27 -4.53 8.57
C PHE A 172 -19.76 -4.35 8.70
N SER A 173 -19.02 -5.28 8.10
CA SER A 173 -17.57 -5.25 7.99
C SER A 173 -17.17 -5.75 6.60
N MET A 174 -16.43 -4.93 5.85
CA MET A 174 -15.92 -5.25 4.53
C MET A 174 -14.42 -4.98 4.50
N PRO A 175 -13.57 -5.99 4.54
CA PRO A 175 -12.14 -5.83 4.37
C PRO A 175 -11.80 -5.56 2.90
N PHE A 176 -10.77 -4.76 2.65
CA PHE A 176 -10.26 -4.47 1.31
C PHE A 176 -8.75 -4.30 1.30
N GLY A 177 -8.16 -4.47 0.13
CA GLY A 177 -6.75 -4.21 -0.13
C GLY A 177 -6.54 -3.04 -1.10
N LEU A 178 -5.36 -2.43 -1.03
CA LEU A 178 -4.83 -1.56 -2.08
C LEU A 178 -3.66 -2.28 -2.74
N ASN A 179 -3.76 -2.55 -4.05
CA ASN A 179 -2.66 -3.17 -4.77
C ASN A 179 -1.56 -2.15 -5.16
N GLY A 180 -0.45 -2.64 -5.69
CA GLY A 180 0.68 -1.81 -6.11
C GLY A 180 0.35 -0.75 -7.18
N ASN A 181 -0.75 -0.93 -7.91
CA ASN A 181 -1.26 0.00 -8.94
C ASN A 181 -2.33 0.97 -8.39
N GLY A 182 -2.57 0.98 -7.08
CA GLY A 182 -3.52 1.87 -6.41
C GLY A 182 -4.99 1.48 -6.58
N LYS A 183 -5.28 0.29 -7.08
CA LYS A 183 -6.65 -0.24 -7.19
C LYS A 183 -7.10 -0.87 -5.87
N VAL A 184 -8.40 -0.77 -5.60
CA VAL A 184 -9.03 -1.46 -4.47
C VAL A 184 -9.37 -2.88 -4.89
N VAL A 185 -9.06 -3.85 -4.01
CA VAL A 185 -9.32 -5.28 -4.20
C VAL A 185 -10.20 -5.78 -3.06
N MET A 186 -11.28 -6.46 -3.41
CA MET A 186 -12.19 -7.13 -2.46
C MET A 186 -12.50 -8.54 -2.94
N TRP A 187 -12.85 -9.45 -2.02
CA TRP A 187 -13.23 -10.81 -2.40
C TRP A 187 -14.68 -10.87 -2.87
N LEU A 188 -14.94 -11.55 -3.99
CA LEU A 188 -16.27 -11.69 -4.57
C LEU A 188 -17.27 -12.28 -3.56
N GLY A 189 -16.86 -13.27 -2.78
CA GLY A 189 -17.71 -13.88 -1.76
C GLY A 189 -18.09 -12.96 -0.61
N ASP A 190 -17.20 -12.03 -0.21
CA ASP A 190 -17.51 -11.00 0.79
C ASP A 190 -18.49 -9.97 0.24
N ILE A 191 -18.27 -9.52 -1.01
CA ILE A 191 -19.17 -8.59 -1.70
C ILE A 191 -20.59 -9.18 -1.77
N ALA A 192 -20.71 -10.46 -2.06
CA ALA A 192 -22.00 -11.16 -2.17
C ALA A 192 -22.83 -11.18 -0.88
N ARG A 193 -22.18 -10.98 0.28
CA ARG A 193 -22.85 -10.90 1.58
C ARG A 193 -23.45 -9.53 1.89
N LEU A 194 -23.08 -8.52 1.10
CA LEU A 194 -23.57 -7.17 1.30
C LEU A 194 -25.01 -7.00 0.85
N PRO A 195 -25.73 -6.01 1.40
CA PRO A 195 -27.01 -5.59 0.86
C PRO A 195 -26.89 -5.23 -0.63
N GLU A 196 -27.91 -5.55 -1.42
CA GLU A 196 -27.91 -5.32 -2.87
C GLU A 196 -27.61 -3.87 -3.24
N THR A 197 -28.09 -2.91 -2.47
CA THR A 197 -27.81 -1.47 -2.65
C THR A 197 -26.32 -1.15 -2.55
N GLU A 198 -25.58 -1.83 -1.66
CA GLU A 198 -24.14 -1.69 -1.55
C GLU A 198 -23.43 -2.36 -2.73
N GLN A 199 -23.88 -3.51 -3.14
CA GLN A 199 -23.33 -4.20 -4.32
C GLN A 199 -23.47 -3.33 -5.58
N TYR A 200 -24.61 -2.67 -5.80
CA TYR A 200 -24.79 -1.75 -6.93
C TYR A 200 -23.86 -0.53 -6.86
N TYR A 201 -23.64 0.01 -5.67
CA TYR A 201 -22.67 1.07 -5.50
C TYR A 201 -21.24 0.60 -5.86
N LEU A 202 -20.81 -0.53 -5.32
CA LEU A 202 -19.51 -1.11 -5.64
C LEU A 202 -19.39 -1.38 -7.14
N ARG A 203 -20.47 -1.87 -7.78
CA ARG A 203 -20.49 -2.14 -9.21
C ARG A 203 -20.24 -0.90 -10.07
N SER A 204 -20.60 0.30 -9.61
CA SER A 204 -20.36 1.53 -10.37
C SER A 204 -18.89 1.88 -10.53
N GLU A 205 -18.02 1.45 -9.60
CA GLU A 205 -16.58 1.66 -9.60
C GLU A 205 -15.77 0.39 -9.95
N ASN A 206 -16.47 -0.70 -10.32
CA ASN A 206 -15.84 -1.96 -10.66
C ASN A 206 -15.14 -1.88 -12.02
N ILE A 207 -13.92 -2.33 -12.06
CA ILE A 207 -13.04 -2.30 -13.24
C ILE A 207 -12.49 -3.69 -13.55
N GLU A 208 -11.86 -3.83 -14.71
CA GLU A 208 -11.16 -5.06 -15.10
C GLU A 208 -9.96 -5.33 -14.17
N SER A 209 -9.67 -6.61 -13.97
CA SER A 209 -8.48 -7.05 -13.25
C SER A 209 -7.20 -6.59 -13.93
N ASP A 210 -6.20 -6.20 -13.14
CA ASP A 210 -4.81 -6.03 -13.57
C ASP A 210 -3.91 -7.19 -13.11
N HIS A 211 -4.53 -8.25 -12.57
CA HIS A 211 -3.86 -9.47 -12.10
C HIS A 211 -2.81 -9.26 -10.99
N SER A 212 -2.82 -8.10 -10.34
CA SER A 212 -1.93 -7.74 -9.25
C SER A 212 -2.73 -7.63 -7.94
N ILE A 213 -2.56 -8.58 -7.02
CA ILE A 213 -3.27 -8.57 -5.72
C ILE A 213 -2.32 -8.49 -4.52
N GLY A 214 -1.00 -8.52 -4.79
CA GLY A 214 0.01 -8.50 -3.75
C GLY A 214 -0.09 -7.26 -2.88
N SER A 215 -0.45 -7.45 -1.61
CA SER A 215 -0.70 -6.39 -0.64
C SER A 215 -0.77 -6.98 0.76
N GLU A 216 -0.71 -6.13 1.78
CA GLU A 216 -0.87 -6.58 3.17
C GLU A 216 -2.26 -7.17 3.44
N PHE A 217 -3.26 -6.83 2.63
CA PHE A 217 -4.58 -7.48 2.64
C PHE A 217 -4.47 -8.95 2.23
N TYR A 218 -3.79 -9.24 1.11
CA TYR A 218 -3.52 -10.62 0.71
C TYR A 218 -2.71 -11.36 1.79
N ASP A 219 -1.66 -10.73 2.31
CA ASP A 219 -0.80 -11.31 3.34
C ASP A 219 -1.59 -11.68 4.60
N GLY A 220 -2.44 -10.77 5.07
CA GLY A 220 -3.28 -10.99 6.25
C GLY A 220 -4.36 -12.03 6.04
N GLN A 221 -5.06 -12.01 4.90
CA GLN A 221 -6.21 -12.85 4.62
C GLN A 221 -5.83 -14.25 4.12
N ILE A 222 -4.75 -14.38 3.38
CA ILE A 222 -4.35 -15.62 2.71
C ILE A 222 -3.15 -16.28 3.40
N GLU A 223 -2.10 -15.52 3.66
CA GLU A 223 -0.85 -16.04 4.21
C GLU A 223 -0.81 -16.02 5.74
N SER A 224 -1.80 -15.40 6.40
CA SER A 224 -1.85 -15.21 7.86
C SER A 224 -0.61 -14.51 8.42
N VAL A 225 -0.05 -13.58 7.66
CA VAL A 225 1.07 -12.74 8.06
C VAL A 225 0.55 -11.48 8.72
N PHE A 226 1.04 -11.17 9.92
CA PHE A 226 0.71 -9.94 10.61
C PHE A 226 1.31 -8.75 9.88
N THR A 227 0.47 -7.75 9.61
CA THR A 227 0.88 -6.52 8.95
C THR A 227 1.56 -5.57 9.93
N ALA A 228 2.45 -4.72 9.44
CA ALA A 228 3.00 -3.60 10.20
C ALA A 228 1.90 -2.55 10.44
N LEU A 229 2.11 -1.67 11.43
CA LEU A 229 1.27 -0.50 11.63
C LEU A 229 1.20 0.34 10.34
N SER A 230 0.10 1.09 10.17
CA SER A 230 0.05 2.10 9.11
C SER A 230 1.18 3.12 9.30
N LYS A 231 1.61 3.77 8.22
CA LYS A 231 2.66 4.82 8.33
C LYS A 231 2.20 5.98 9.20
N GLU A 232 0.91 6.25 9.21
CA GLU A 232 0.25 7.28 10.01
C GLU A 232 0.33 6.95 11.50
N ASP A 233 0.00 5.71 11.88
CA ASP A 233 0.08 5.24 13.27
C ASP A 233 1.53 5.21 13.76
N ASP A 234 2.45 4.78 12.91
CA ASP A 234 3.88 4.73 13.25
C ASP A 234 4.45 6.15 13.43
N LEU A 235 4.06 7.10 12.58
CA LEU A 235 4.39 8.51 12.74
C LEU A 235 3.80 9.09 14.04
N PHE A 236 2.53 8.80 14.34
CA PHE A 236 1.88 9.28 15.55
C PHE A 236 2.54 8.70 16.81
N LYS A 237 2.93 7.44 16.76
CA LYS A 237 3.72 6.79 17.80
C LYS A 237 5.07 7.47 17.99
N ALA A 238 5.83 7.71 16.91
CA ALA A 238 7.12 8.39 16.97
C ALA A 238 7.01 9.81 17.59
N ARG A 239 5.94 10.56 17.24
CA ARG A 239 5.62 11.83 17.90
C ARG A 239 5.38 11.66 19.39
N SER A 240 4.61 10.66 19.79
CA SER A 240 4.26 10.40 21.19
C SER A 240 5.50 10.04 22.00
N GLU A 241 6.39 9.22 21.47
CA GLU A 241 7.68 8.88 22.08
C GLU A 241 8.58 10.11 22.26
N PHE A 242 8.61 11.01 21.27
CA PHE A 242 9.33 12.29 21.37
C PHE A 242 8.76 13.17 22.49
N LEU A 243 7.43 13.30 22.59
CA LEU A 243 6.79 14.09 23.64
C LEU A 243 7.06 13.52 25.05
N GLU A 244 7.09 12.20 25.17
CA GLU A 244 7.45 11.53 26.43
C GLU A 244 8.92 11.79 26.80
N ALA A 245 9.84 11.72 25.83
CA ALA A 245 11.25 12.04 26.04
C ALA A 245 11.44 13.50 26.47
N CYS A 246 10.70 14.44 25.85
CA CYS A 246 10.67 15.85 26.30
C CYS A 246 10.19 15.97 27.74
N PHE A 247 9.12 15.28 28.10
CA PHE A 247 8.59 15.32 29.46
C PHE A 247 9.61 14.77 30.48
N LYS A 248 10.25 13.65 30.16
CA LYS A 248 11.31 13.06 31.02
C LYS A 248 12.50 14.03 31.22
N LYS A 249 12.91 14.72 30.14
CA LYS A 249 14.08 15.61 30.16
C LYS A 249 13.79 16.98 30.84
N PHE A 250 12.63 17.58 30.54
CA PHE A 250 12.32 18.96 30.92
C PHE A 250 11.28 19.09 32.05
N GLY A 251 10.62 18.01 32.44
CA GLY A 251 9.54 18.01 33.42
C GLY A 251 8.28 18.75 32.98
N SER A 252 8.14 19.03 31.68
CA SER A 252 7.05 19.83 31.14
C SER A 252 6.50 19.22 29.86
N LYS A 253 5.17 19.22 29.69
CA LYS A 253 4.51 18.79 28.46
C LYS A 253 4.67 19.88 27.41
N VAL A 254 5.44 19.63 26.37
CA VAL A 254 5.68 20.57 25.26
C VAL A 254 4.57 20.59 24.21
N ALA A 255 3.57 19.73 24.35
CA ALA A 255 2.36 19.73 23.54
C ALA A 255 1.11 19.90 24.42
N HIS A 256 0.01 20.31 23.79
CA HIS A 256 -1.30 20.51 24.39
C HIS A 256 -2.39 19.90 23.49
N LEU A 257 -3.66 19.95 23.93
CA LEU A 257 -4.81 19.42 23.18
C LEU A 257 -4.70 17.91 22.91
N ASP A 258 -4.21 17.16 23.91
CA ASP A 258 -3.93 15.72 23.77
C ASP A 258 -5.14 14.93 23.26
N LYS A 259 -6.36 15.25 23.76
CA LYS A 259 -7.58 14.57 23.37
C LYS A 259 -7.96 14.89 21.91
N GLU A 260 -7.98 16.17 21.57
CA GLU A 260 -8.33 16.64 20.21
C GLU A 260 -7.37 16.10 19.16
N VAL A 261 -6.07 16.06 19.50
CA VAL A 261 -5.02 15.51 18.64
C VAL A 261 -5.18 14.00 18.47
N PHE A 262 -5.48 13.30 19.56
CA PHE A 262 -5.76 11.87 19.52
C PHE A 262 -7.01 11.56 18.67
N ASP A 263 -8.10 12.28 18.88
CA ASP A 263 -9.32 12.11 18.10
C ASP A 263 -9.08 12.35 16.60
N LEU A 264 -8.28 13.38 16.26
CA LEU A 264 -7.86 13.62 14.87
C LEU A 264 -7.00 12.48 14.31
N SER A 265 -6.04 11.98 15.07
CA SER A 265 -5.14 10.92 14.59
C SER A 265 -5.86 9.60 14.34
N VAL A 266 -6.85 9.26 15.17
CA VAL A 266 -7.65 8.02 15.04
C VAL A 266 -8.60 8.06 13.82
N THR A 267 -8.99 9.26 13.39
CA THR A 267 -9.92 9.45 12.26
C THR A 267 -9.22 9.83 10.97
N PHE A 268 -7.94 10.13 11.01
CA PHE A 268 -7.18 10.55 9.85
C PHE A 268 -6.66 9.34 9.07
N ASN A 269 -6.96 9.30 7.78
CA ASN A 269 -6.48 8.30 6.84
C ASN A 269 -5.57 8.92 5.78
N ALA A 270 -4.76 8.09 5.13
CA ALA A 270 -4.03 8.50 3.93
C ALA A 270 -5.01 8.99 2.84
N PRO A 271 -4.63 9.99 2.02
CA PRO A 271 -5.51 10.52 0.98
C PRO A 271 -5.92 9.42 0.00
N ILE A 272 -7.22 9.40 -0.34
CA ILE A 272 -7.78 8.42 -1.28
C ILE A 272 -7.53 8.88 -2.73
N VAL A 273 -7.72 10.17 -2.99
CA VAL A 273 -7.60 10.80 -4.31
C VAL A 273 -6.93 12.15 -4.19
N ASP A 274 -6.43 12.68 -5.32
CA ASP A 274 -5.87 14.03 -5.38
C ASP A 274 -6.92 15.04 -5.84
N THR A 275 -7.64 15.61 -4.88
CA THR A 275 -8.61 16.71 -5.09
C THR A 275 -8.29 17.89 -4.20
N ASP A 276 -8.77 19.10 -4.56
CA ASP A 276 -8.55 20.29 -3.74
C ASP A 276 -9.12 20.17 -2.32
N LYS A 277 -10.23 19.46 -2.17
CA LYS A 277 -10.81 19.16 -0.85
C LYS A 277 -9.85 18.30 -0.03
N GLU A 278 -9.33 17.27 -0.62
CA GLU A 278 -8.42 16.32 0.04
C GLU A 278 -7.07 16.97 0.36
N ARG A 279 -6.52 17.74 -0.56
CA ARG A 279 -5.29 18.53 -0.35
C ARG A 279 -5.39 19.42 0.89
N ARG A 280 -6.52 20.17 1.03
CA ARG A 280 -6.78 21.03 2.18
C ARG A 280 -6.95 20.21 3.46
N HIS A 281 -7.76 19.15 3.41
CA HIS A 281 -8.01 18.28 4.56
C HIS A 281 -6.70 17.69 5.11
N VAL A 282 -5.87 17.12 4.26
CA VAL A 282 -4.58 16.54 4.63
C VAL A 282 -3.65 17.61 5.24
N ALA A 283 -3.46 18.73 4.55
CA ALA A 283 -2.55 19.77 5.03
C ALA A 283 -3.01 20.38 6.37
N ASP A 284 -4.29 20.64 6.54
CA ASP A 284 -4.84 21.20 7.78
C ASP A 284 -4.75 20.18 8.94
N THR A 285 -5.09 18.91 8.69
CA THR A 285 -5.08 17.88 9.73
C THR A 285 -3.66 17.58 10.20
N LEU A 286 -2.72 17.35 9.28
CA LEU A 286 -1.32 17.13 9.63
C LEU A 286 -0.72 18.34 10.35
N ASN A 287 -1.05 19.57 9.92
CA ASN A 287 -0.57 20.77 10.59
C ASN A 287 -1.09 20.88 12.02
N LYS A 288 -2.35 20.54 12.29
CA LYS A 288 -2.93 20.50 13.63
C LYS A 288 -2.21 19.49 14.52
N ILE A 289 -2.00 18.27 14.02
CA ILE A 289 -1.38 17.18 14.77
C ILE A 289 0.10 17.46 15.03
N TYR A 290 0.86 17.91 14.04
CA TYR A 290 2.33 17.92 14.09
C TYR A 290 2.96 19.31 14.28
N LEU A 291 2.18 20.41 14.19
CA LEU A 291 2.67 21.77 14.42
C LEU A 291 1.84 22.54 15.45
N GLU A 292 0.53 22.68 15.25
CA GLU A 292 -0.31 23.50 16.14
C GLU A 292 -0.46 22.91 17.54
N SER A 293 -0.33 21.59 17.68
CA SER A 293 -0.39 20.91 18.96
C SER A 293 0.78 21.24 19.91
N PHE A 294 1.84 21.86 19.43
CA PHE A 294 2.94 22.29 20.32
C PHE A 294 2.54 23.52 21.15
N ASP A 295 2.78 23.45 22.45
CA ASP A 295 2.52 24.56 23.36
C ASP A 295 3.64 25.61 23.27
N ASN A 296 3.33 26.71 22.60
CA ASN A 296 4.25 27.82 22.38
C ASN A 296 4.74 28.49 23.65
N LYS A 297 3.94 28.48 24.75
CA LYS A 297 4.33 29.06 26.06
C LYS A 297 5.35 28.14 26.72
N VAL A 298 5.08 26.84 26.75
CA VAL A 298 5.99 25.85 27.33
C VAL A 298 7.29 25.77 26.54
N LEU A 299 7.23 25.71 25.19
CA LEU A 299 8.44 25.76 24.36
C LEU A 299 9.27 27.02 24.65
N GLY A 300 8.63 28.19 24.77
CA GLY A 300 9.32 29.43 25.11
C GLY A 300 9.97 29.41 26.48
N ALA A 301 9.32 28.81 27.47
CA ALA A 301 9.90 28.64 28.80
C ALA A 301 11.13 27.72 28.79
N VAL A 302 11.05 26.59 28.09
CA VAL A 302 12.20 25.67 27.97
C VAL A 302 13.35 26.32 27.22
N VAL A 303 13.08 27.02 26.09
CA VAL A 303 14.10 27.79 25.34
C VAL A 303 14.81 28.77 26.25
N LYS A 304 14.06 29.53 27.08
CA LYS A 304 14.65 30.48 28.04
C LYS A 304 15.52 29.78 29.11
N ASN A 305 15.05 28.64 29.62
CA ASN A 305 15.81 27.86 30.63
C ASN A 305 17.12 27.29 30.05
N LEU A 306 17.14 27.02 28.73
CA LEU A 306 18.32 26.56 27.99
C LEU A 306 19.23 27.72 27.54
N GLY A 307 18.95 28.97 27.97
CA GLY A 307 19.77 30.14 27.64
C GLY A 307 19.46 30.83 26.32
N GLY A 308 18.37 30.44 25.66
CA GLY A 308 17.91 31.10 24.41
C GLY A 308 16.95 32.24 24.68
N ASP A 309 16.70 33.09 23.66
CA ASP A 309 15.68 34.13 23.67
C ASP A 309 14.47 33.73 22.84
N PRO A 310 13.30 33.45 23.45
CA PRO A 310 12.08 33.11 22.74
C PRO A 310 11.30 34.34 22.25
N LYS A 311 11.72 35.58 22.57
CA LYS A 311 11.04 36.80 22.15
C LYS A 311 11.10 36.98 20.65
N SER A 312 10.04 37.53 20.07
CA SER A 312 9.88 37.76 18.63
C SER A 312 9.88 36.51 17.72
N LEU A 313 9.94 35.31 18.29
CA LEU A 313 9.86 34.08 17.48
C LEU A 313 8.42 33.63 17.29
N GLY A 314 8.02 33.42 16.01
CA GLY A 314 6.78 32.71 15.67
C GLY A 314 6.83 31.22 16.08
N SER A 315 5.69 30.54 16.06
CA SER A 315 5.55 29.17 16.59
C SER A 315 6.57 28.20 16.00
N ILE A 316 6.69 28.11 14.68
CA ILE A 316 7.62 27.19 14.02
C ILE A 316 9.09 27.53 14.29
N LYS A 317 9.45 28.81 14.34
CA LYS A 317 10.80 29.26 14.68
C LYS A 317 11.14 29.01 16.15
N ARG A 318 10.13 29.03 17.02
CA ARG A 318 10.29 28.70 18.44
C ARG A 318 10.54 27.19 18.62
N LEU A 319 9.82 26.35 17.86
CA LEU A 319 10.08 24.92 17.80
C LEU A 319 11.50 24.65 17.28
N GLN A 320 11.93 25.33 16.22
CA GLN A 320 13.30 25.23 15.72
C GLN A 320 14.32 25.58 16.80
N LYS A 321 14.13 26.73 17.50
CA LYS A 321 15.04 27.17 18.57
C LYS A 321 15.08 26.20 19.74
N PHE A 322 13.93 25.61 20.08
CA PHE A 322 13.86 24.53 21.06
C PHE A 322 14.72 23.34 20.64
N ILE A 323 14.62 22.88 19.38
CA ILE A 323 15.40 21.74 18.84
C ILE A 323 16.89 22.08 18.82
N GLU A 324 17.31 23.27 18.36
CA GLU A 324 18.70 23.73 18.36
C GLU A 324 19.37 23.63 19.73
N LEU A 325 18.63 24.02 20.79
CA LEU A 325 19.18 24.05 22.14
C LEU A 325 19.06 22.72 22.88
N SER A 326 18.00 21.95 22.61
CA SER A 326 17.76 20.67 23.30
C SER A 326 18.48 19.49 22.67
N CYS A 327 18.77 19.54 21.36
CA CYS A 327 19.43 18.49 20.59
C CYS A 327 20.62 19.04 19.78
N PRO A 328 21.67 19.59 20.42
CA PRO A 328 22.76 20.30 19.74
C PRO A 328 23.62 19.40 18.84
N THR A 329 23.47 18.09 18.92
CA THR A 329 24.15 17.12 18.07
C THR A 329 23.48 16.94 16.71
N LEU A 330 22.24 17.43 16.54
CA LEU A 330 21.49 17.33 15.30
C LEU A 330 21.58 18.65 14.52
N ASP A 331 21.61 18.52 13.19
CA ASP A 331 21.38 19.69 12.33
C ASP A 331 19.89 20.06 12.35
N ALA A 332 19.58 21.14 13.09
CA ALA A 332 18.21 21.60 13.26
C ALA A 332 17.54 21.99 11.94
N SER A 333 18.30 22.41 10.92
CA SER A 333 17.73 22.77 9.62
C SER A 333 17.20 21.54 8.88
N THR A 334 17.92 20.44 8.91
CA THR A 334 17.50 19.16 8.34
C THR A 334 16.29 18.57 9.10
N ILE A 335 16.32 18.60 10.44
CA ILE A 335 15.22 18.10 11.26
C ILE A 335 13.94 18.91 11.07
N MET A 336 14.05 20.23 10.96
CA MET A 336 12.91 21.12 10.78
C MET A 336 12.36 21.15 9.34
N ASN A 337 13.09 20.60 8.37
CA ASN A 337 12.67 20.63 6.99
C ASN A 337 11.23 20.12 6.74
N PRO A 338 10.82 18.93 7.21
CA PRO A 338 9.44 18.46 6.98
C PRO A 338 8.38 19.31 7.70
N PHE A 339 8.70 19.94 8.81
CA PHE A 339 7.78 20.85 9.50
C PHE A 339 7.55 22.14 8.71
N TYR A 340 8.58 22.69 8.09
CA TYR A 340 8.44 23.83 7.19
C TYR A 340 7.67 23.44 5.92
N ILE A 341 7.93 22.27 5.35
CA ILE A 341 7.16 21.73 4.23
C ILE A 341 5.69 21.64 4.58
N LEU A 342 5.35 21.10 5.76
CA LEU A 342 3.97 20.99 6.21
C LEU A 342 3.29 22.37 6.34
N TYR A 343 4.00 23.36 6.86
CA TYR A 343 3.52 24.74 6.91
C TYR A 343 3.28 25.31 5.50
N ASP A 344 4.23 25.12 4.58
CA ASP A 344 4.15 25.61 3.20
C ASP A 344 2.99 24.94 2.43
N LEU A 345 2.77 23.62 2.63
CA LEU A 345 1.61 22.91 2.07
C LEU A 345 0.28 23.48 2.55
N ARG A 346 0.17 23.74 3.87
CA ARG A 346 -1.03 24.37 4.41
C ARG A 346 -1.28 25.72 3.75
N VAL A 347 -0.25 26.53 3.61
CA VAL A 347 -0.36 27.85 2.95
C VAL A 347 -0.75 27.68 1.48
N ALA A 348 -0.14 26.75 0.75
CA ALA A 348 -0.42 26.50 -0.67
C ALA A 348 -1.85 26.01 -0.93
N TYR A 349 -2.35 25.12 -0.08
CA TYR A 349 -3.65 24.48 -0.30
C TYR A 349 -4.84 25.21 0.36
N SER A 350 -4.61 25.96 1.45
CA SER A 350 -5.70 26.58 2.23
C SER A 350 -5.90 28.07 1.97
N HIS A 351 -4.91 28.76 1.41
CA HIS A 351 -5.05 30.18 1.10
C HIS A 351 -5.53 30.41 -0.34
N LEU A 352 -6.51 31.32 -0.48
CA LEU A 352 -6.92 31.91 -1.75
C LEU A 352 -5.80 32.85 -2.23
N GLY A 353 -4.75 32.29 -2.80
CA GLY A 353 -3.68 33.05 -3.44
C GLY A 353 -3.86 33.05 -4.97
N SER A 354 -3.00 33.78 -5.69
CA SER A 354 -2.88 33.59 -7.13
C SER A 354 -2.38 32.17 -7.39
N ASP A 355 -2.92 31.49 -8.40
CA ASP A 355 -2.55 30.12 -8.78
C ASP A 355 -1.01 29.97 -8.96
N GLU A 356 -0.35 30.98 -9.54
CA GLU A 356 1.10 31.04 -9.72
C GLU A 356 1.88 30.93 -8.39
N SER A 357 1.45 31.64 -7.34
CA SER A 357 2.10 31.61 -6.02
C SER A 357 1.92 30.26 -5.30
N GLY A 358 0.81 29.59 -5.55
CA GLY A 358 0.56 28.24 -5.03
C GLY A 358 1.43 27.19 -5.72
N GLU A 359 1.53 27.24 -7.03
CA GLU A 359 2.34 26.31 -7.84
C GLU A 359 3.83 26.44 -7.53
N GLU A 360 4.37 27.66 -7.42
CA GLU A 360 5.77 27.86 -7.02
C GLU A 360 6.06 27.20 -5.65
N LYS A 361 5.18 27.33 -4.66
CA LYS A 361 5.35 26.71 -3.34
C LYS A 361 5.34 25.19 -3.42
N LEU A 362 4.44 24.62 -4.23
CA LEU A 362 4.39 23.16 -4.41
C LEU A 362 5.65 22.63 -5.09
N GLN A 363 6.23 23.36 -6.05
CA GLN A 363 7.52 23.02 -6.63
C GLN A 363 8.64 23.02 -5.58
N TYR A 364 8.71 24.04 -4.72
CA TYR A 364 9.67 24.08 -3.62
C TYR A 364 9.48 22.92 -2.63
N VAL A 365 8.24 22.57 -2.31
CA VAL A 365 7.90 21.43 -1.47
C VAL A 365 8.44 20.15 -2.09
N SER A 366 8.17 19.91 -3.37
CA SER A 366 8.58 18.69 -4.07
C SER A 366 10.12 18.58 -4.12
N VAL A 367 10.83 19.67 -4.43
CA VAL A 367 12.28 19.70 -4.43
C VAL A 367 12.87 19.37 -3.05
N ARG A 368 12.30 19.95 -1.97
CA ARG A 368 12.75 19.70 -0.59
C ARG A 368 12.42 18.28 -0.10
N LEU A 369 11.39 17.66 -0.64
CA LEU A 369 11.09 16.24 -0.41
C LEU A 369 11.98 15.31 -1.22
N GLY A 370 12.65 15.81 -2.29
CA GLY A 370 13.47 15.01 -3.20
C GLY A 370 12.65 14.22 -4.22
N ILE A 371 11.44 14.71 -4.54
CA ILE A 371 10.56 14.17 -5.56
C ILE A 371 10.46 15.08 -6.77
N LYS A 372 9.75 14.67 -7.82
CA LYS A 372 9.64 15.48 -9.05
C LYS A 372 8.90 16.81 -8.75
N PRO A 373 9.30 17.93 -9.41
CA PRO A 373 8.68 19.25 -9.16
C PRO A 373 7.19 19.34 -9.42
N ASP A 374 6.66 18.49 -10.30
CA ASP A 374 5.26 18.41 -10.71
C ASP A 374 4.46 17.34 -9.94
N SER A 375 5.01 16.82 -8.85
CA SER A 375 4.35 15.79 -8.03
C SER A 375 3.07 16.32 -7.37
N GLY A 376 2.00 15.50 -7.43
CA GLY A 376 0.73 15.77 -6.76
C GLY A 376 0.70 15.28 -5.31
N LEU A 377 -0.49 15.39 -4.69
CA LEU A 377 -0.69 14.97 -3.30
C LEU A 377 -0.29 13.51 -3.06
N MET A 378 -0.55 12.63 -4.04
CA MET A 378 -0.31 11.19 -3.89
C MET A 378 1.18 10.82 -3.78
N GLU A 379 2.09 11.66 -4.29
CA GLU A 379 3.54 11.51 -4.17
C GLU A 379 4.12 12.34 -3.01
N ILE A 380 3.57 13.55 -2.79
CA ILE A 380 3.99 14.45 -1.72
C ILE A 380 3.70 13.83 -0.36
N TYR A 381 2.50 13.30 -0.18
CA TYR A 381 2.02 12.80 1.11
C TYR A 381 2.92 11.69 1.70
N PRO A 382 3.16 10.56 1.02
CA PRO A 382 4.00 9.49 1.59
C PRO A 382 5.42 9.94 1.90
N SER A 383 6.00 10.81 1.07
CA SER A 383 7.34 11.36 1.29
C SER A 383 7.39 12.29 2.51
N LEU A 384 6.34 13.07 2.74
CA LEU A 384 6.23 13.94 3.91
C LEU A 384 6.07 13.13 5.20
N ILE A 385 5.18 12.12 5.21
CA ILE A 385 4.97 11.22 6.36
C ILE A 385 6.30 10.55 6.76
N GLU A 386 7.05 10.02 5.80
CA GLU A 386 8.34 9.39 6.04
C GLU A 386 9.35 10.37 6.67
N LYS A 387 9.49 11.58 6.12
CA LYS A 387 10.42 12.59 6.65
C LYS A 387 10.03 13.11 8.04
N LEU A 388 8.73 13.26 8.33
CA LEU A 388 8.24 13.60 9.67
C LEU A 388 8.57 12.48 10.66
N HIS A 389 8.33 11.23 10.30
CA HIS A 389 8.65 10.07 11.11
C HIS A 389 10.17 10.00 11.44
N GLU A 390 11.01 10.16 10.41
CA GLU A 390 12.47 10.22 10.60
C GLU A 390 12.88 11.34 11.56
N SER A 391 12.27 12.53 11.45
CA SER A 391 12.58 13.67 12.29
C SER A 391 12.24 13.40 13.76
N PHE A 392 11.03 12.90 14.05
CA PHE A 392 10.65 12.54 15.41
C PHE A 392 11.52 11.43 16.01
N THR A 393 11.84 10.41 15.21
CA THR A 393 12.73 9.31 15.63
C THR A 393 14.14 9.82 15.98
N LYS A 394 14.71 10.71 15.17
CA LYS A 394 16.02 11.33 15.43
C LYS A 394 15.98 12.21 16.66
N LEU A 395 14.91 12.99 16.85
CA LEU A 395 14.70 13.86 18.02
C LEU A 395 14.60 13.05 19.30
N THR A 396 13.84 11.96 19.30
CA THR A 396 13.70 11.06 20.46
C THR A 396 15.04 10.48 20.89
N LYS A 397 15.87 10.07 19.92
CA LYS A 397 17.20 9.51 20.19
C LYS A 397 18.23 10.54 20.72
N ALA A 398 18.04 11.82 20.40
CA ALA A 398 18.95 12.88 20.78
C ALA A 398 18.61 13.54 22.13
N LEU A 399 17.41 13.32 22.66
CA LEU A 399 16.96 13.77 23.97
C LEU A 399 17.41 12.85 25.09
#